data_038231c8eb6cd3239ce87ef8bc98cfaa
#
_entry.id   038231c8eb6cd3239ce87ef8bc98cfaa
#
_cell.length_a   1.000
_cell.length_b   1.000
_cell.length_c   1.000
_cell.angle_alpha   90.00
_cell.angle_beta   90.00
_cell.angle_gamma   90.00
#
_symmetry.space_group_name_H-M   'P 1'
#
loop_
_entity.id
_entity.type
_entity.pdbx_description
1 polymer ?
#
loop_
_entity_poly.entity_id
_entity_poly.type
_entity_poly.pdbx_seq_one_letter_code
_entity_poly.pdbx_strand_id
1 'polypeptide(L)'
;MLLTRKQTCQLGILLSIHRQHSKIDQILIHQQIELLEVLTGFETNNKYEIKNSFGQRVYFAAEDTDCCTRNCCGPSRPFTLRIIDNMGREVITLERPLRCNSCCCPCCLQEIEIQAPPGVPVGYVIQTWHPCLPKFTIQNERREDVLKISGPCVVCSCCGDVDFEIKSLDEQCVVGKISKHWTGILKEAFTDADNFGIQFPLDLDVKMKAVMMGACFLIDFMFFESTGSQEQKSGVW
;
A
#
# COMPACT_ATOMS: atom_id res chain seq x y z
N MET A 1 18.70 -34.25 4.25
CA MET A 1 17.82 -33.72 3.22
C MET A 1 18.38 -32.35 2.80
N LEU A 2 19.02 -32.28 1.64
CA LEU A 2 19.64 -31.05 1.14
C LEU A 2 18.53 -30.14 0.55
N LEU A 3 18.38 -28.94 1.09
CA LEU A 3 17.48 -27.92 0.55
C LEU A 3 17.93 -27.56 -0.87
N THR A 4 16.98 -27.44 -1.79
CA THR A 4 17.28 -26.99 -3.16
C THR A 4 17.76 -25.53 -3.12
N ARG A 5 18.59 -25.11 -4.09
CA ARG A 5 19.12 -23.73 -4.18
C ARG A 5 18.01 -22.67 -4.12
N LYS A 6 16.84 -23.01 -4.69
CA LYS A 6 15.63 -22.16 -4.67
C LYS A 6 15.05 -22.03 -3.25
N GLN A 7 14.97 -23.13 -2.50
CA GLN A 7 14.50 -23.15 -1.10
C GLN A 7 15.44 -22.38 -0.15
N THR A 8 16.74 -22.50 -0.37
CA THR A 8 17.74 -21.73 0.43
C THR A 8 17.63 -20.25 0.16
N CYS A 9 17.39 -19.84 -1.09
CA CYS A 9 17.18 -18.43 -1.45
C CYS A 9 15.89 -17.87 -0.81
N GLN A 10 14.78 -18.61 -0.89
CA GLN A 10 13.50 -18.23 -0.26
C GLN A 10 13.62 -18.10 1.26
N LEU A 11 14.30 -19.04 1.91
CA LEU A 11 14.56 -18.97 3.35
C LEU A 11 15.40 -17.73 3.73
N GLY A 12 16.40 -17.38 2.91
CA GLY A 12 17.21 -16.18 3.10
C GLY A 12 16.41 -14.89 3.01
N ILE A 13 15.48 -14.81 2.06
CA ILE A 13 14.59 -13.66 1.90
C ILE A 13 13.63 -13.55 3.09
N LEU A 14 12.98 -14.65 3.50
CA LEU A 14 12.09 -14.68 4.67
C LEU A 14 12.81 -14.24 5.94
N LEU A 15 14.05 -14.72 6.16
CA LEU A 15 14.86 -14.33 7.31
C LEU A 15 15.27 -12.85 7.27
N SER A 16 15.54 -12.28 6.08
CA SER A 16 15.86 -10.87 5.95
C SER A 16 14.62 -10.00 6.24
N ILE A 17 13.45 -10.36 5.71
CA ILE A 17 12.17 -9.71 6.00
C ILE A 17 11.89 -9.79 7.50
N HIS A 18 11.98 -10.98 8.10
CA HIS A 18 11.73 -11.16 9.52
C HIS A 18 12.66 -10.29 10.39
N ARG A 19 13.96 -10.24 10.08
CA ARG A 19 14.95 -9.45 10.84
C ARG A 19 14.67 -7.94 10.74
N GLN A 20 14.23 -7.45 9.59
CA GLN A 20 13.93 -6.04 9.40
C GLN A 20 12.58 -5.65 10.02
N HIS A 21 11.52 -6.43 9.79
CA HIS A 21 10.17 -6.09 10.23
C HIS A 21 9.88 -6.39 11.71
N SER A 22 10.59 -7.32 12.35
CA SER A 22 10.31 -7.70 13.75
C SER A 22 10.50 -6.55 14.76
N LYS A 23 11.33 -5.55 14.42
CA LYS A 23 11.64 -4.41 15.29
C LYS A 23 11.01 -3.09 14.82
N ILE A 24 10.19 -3.13 13.77
CA ILE A 24 9.59 -1.93 13.18
C ILE A 24 8.17 -1.80 13.73
N ASP A 25 7.88 -0.69 14.36
CA ASP A 25 6.57 -0.25 14.84
C ASP A 25 5.90 0.76 13.90
N GLN A 26 6.72 1.40 13.05
CA GLN A 26 6.26 2.39 12.09
C GLN A 26 7.02 2.29 10.78
N ILE A 27 6.28 2.40 9.69
CA ILE A 27 6.81 2.54 8.32
C ILE A 27 6.32 3.85 7.74
N LEU A 28 7.23 4.56 7.08
CA LEU A 28 6.95 5.76 6.30
C LEU A 28 7.13 5.42 4.82
N ILE A 29 6.12 5.69 4.01
CA ILE A 29 6.13 5.50 2.56
C ILE A 29 6.11 6.87 1.93
N HIS A 30 7.13 7.18 1.14
CA HIS A 30 7.32 8.46 0.48
C HIS A 30 7.33 8.25 -1.03
N GLN A 31 6.35 8.83 -1.73
CA GLN A 31 6.29 8.79 -3.19
C GLN A 31 7.38 9.69 -3.77
N GLN A 32 8.08 9.20 -4.79
CA GLN A 32 9.06 9.97 -5.56
C GLN A 32 8.38 10.52 -6.81
N ILE A 33 8.31 11.84 -6.92
CA ILE A 33 7.84 12.51 -8.15
C ILE A 33 9.03 12.75 -9.04
N GLU A 34 8.96 12.28 -10.28
CA GLU A 34 10.01 12.56 -11.26
C GLU A 34 9.83 13.98 -11.86
N LEU A 35 10.93 14.72 -11.95
CA LEU A 35 10.94 16.06 -12.59
C LEU A 35 10.35 16.05 -14.01
N LEU A 36 10.45 14.91 -14.71
CA LEU A 36 9.89 14.73 -16.03
C LEU A 36 8.35 14.81 -16.03
N GLU A 37 7.70 14.23 -15.02
CA GLU A 37 6.24 14.31 -14.85
C GLU A 37 5.79 15.75 -14.66
N VAL A 38 6.48 16.50 -13.80
CA VAL A 38 6.17 17.89 -13.49
C VAL A 38 6.33 18.79 -14.73
N LEU A 39 7.33 18.53 -15.57
CA LEU A 39 7.63 19.36 -16.74
C LEU A 39 6.82 19.00 -17.99
N THR A 40 6.45 17.74 -18.16
CA THR A 40 5.83 17.26 -19.40
C THR A 40 4.37 16.87 -19.24
N GLY A 41 3.90 16.69 -18.00
CA GLY A 41 2.57 16.12 -17.72
C GLY A 41 2.44 14.65 -18.15
N PHE A 42 3.54 14.00 -18.47
CA PHE A 42 3.55 12.59 -18.84
C PHE A 42 3.76 11.72 -17.60
N GLU A 43 2.71 10.98 -17.21
CA GLU A 43 2.75 10.10 -16.04
C GLU A 43 3.73 8.94 -16.26
N THR A 44 4.67 8.79 -15.32
CA THR A 44 5.58 7.64 -15.24
C THR A 44 5.10 6.63 -14.19
N ASN A 45 5.74 5.46 -14.13
CA ASN A 45 5.42 4.45 -13.12
C ASN A 45 5.76 4.97 -11.72
N ASN A 46 4.84 4.79 -10.77
CA ASN A 46 5.02 5.25 -9.40
C ASN A 46 6.22 4.58 -8.73
N LYS A 47 6.99 5.38 -8.00
CA LYS A 47 8.16 4.95 -7.24
C LYS A 47 8.03 5.44 -5.81
N TYR A 48 8.40 4.59 -4.84
CA TYR A 48 8.28 4.92 -3.43
C TYR A 48 9.54 4.52 -2.67
N GLU A 49 9.97 5.37 -1.75
CA GLU A 49 10.92 5.01 -0.70
C GLU A 49 10.17 4.60 0.56
N ILE A 50 10.54 3.43 1.10
CA ILE A 50 9.97 2.91 2.33
C ILE A 50 11.03 3.04 3.42
N LYS A 51 10.72 3.83 4.45
CA LYS A 51 11.63 4.19 5.54
C LYS A 51 11.10 3.68 6.88
N ASN A 52 12.00 3.43 7.81
CA ASN A 52 11.63 3.14 9.21
C ASN A 52 11.40 4.45 9.99
N SER A 53 11.02 4.33 11.27
CA SER A 53 10.82 5.45 12.20
C SER A 53 12.06 6.34 12.40
N PHE A 54 13.27 5.87 12.05
CA PHE A 54 14.52 6.64 12.10
C PHE A 54 14.83 7.36 10.77
N GLY A 55 13.93 7.29 9.78
CA GLY A 55 14.15 7.88 8.46
C GLY A 55 15.11 7.10 7.55
N GLN A 56 15.57 5.93 7.98
CA GLN A 56 16.46 5.09 7.18
C GLN A 56 15.64 4.34 6.14
N ARG A 57 16.08 4.36 4.88
CA ARG A 57 15.45 3.58 3.82
C ARG A 57 15.65 2.08 4.06
N VAL A 58 14.54 1.37 4.15
CA VAL A 58 14.49 -0.08 4.35
C VAL A 58 14.25 -0.80 3.02
N TYR A 59 13.34 -0.24 2.22
CA TYR A 59 12.96 -0.78 0.92
C TYR A 59 12.75 0.34 -0.10
N PHE A 60 12.70 -0.08 -1.35
CA PHE A 60 12.28 0.71 -2.48
C PHE A 60 11.15 -0.01 -3.20
N ALA A 61 10.07 0.67 -3.56
CA ALA A 61 8.96 0.09 -4.30
C ALA A 61 8.84 0.76 -5.67
N ALA A 62 8.60 -0.05 -6.69
CA ALA A 62 8.39 0.41 -8.06
C ALA A 62 7.16 -0.28 -8.67
N GLU A 63 6.28 0.53 -9.25
CA GLU A 63 5.14 0.05 -10.02
C GLU A 63 5.62 -0.50 -11.37
N ASP A 64 5.02 -1.61 -11.81
CA ASP A 64 5.19 -2.21 -13.12
C ASP A 64 3.83 -2.23 -13.82
N THR A 65 3.54 -1.18 -14.59
CA THR A 65 2.29 -1.02 -15.34
C THR A 65 2.62 -0.36 -16.68
N ASP A 66 2.01 -0.87 -17.76
CA ASP A 66 2.19 -0.27 -19.07
C ASP A 66 1.45 1.07 -19.21
N CYS A 67 1.98 1.96 -20.05
CA CYS A 67 1.44 3.31 -20.21
C CYS A 67 0.02 3.33 -20.79
N CYS A 68 -0.37 2.35 -21.60
CA CYS A 68 -1.72 2.28 -22.16
C CYS A 68 -2.73 1.97 -21.07
N THR A 69 -2.44 0.97 -20.22
CA THR A 69 -3.28 0.60 -19.07
C THR A 69 -3.41 1.75 -18.09
N ARG A 70 -2.32 2.48 -17.82
CA ARG A 70 -2.32 3.66 -16.95
C ARG A 70 -3.29 4.74 -17.47
N ASN A 71 -3.16 5.12 -18.74
CA ASN A 71 -3.99 6.15 -19.34
C ASN A 71 -5.45 5.75 -19.51
N CYS A 72 -5.73 4.46 -19.79
CA CYS A 72 -7.11 3.99 -20.01
C CYS A 72 -7.87 3.70 -18.71
N CYS A 73 -7.20 3.15 -17.69
CA CYS A 73 -7.83 2.67 -16.46
C CYS A 73 -7.63 3.62 -15.27
N GLY A 74 -6.66 4.54 -15.35
CA GLY A 74 -6.37 5.50 -14.29
C GLY A 74 -6.18 4.83 -12.92
N PRO A 75 -6.81 5.35 -11.84
CA PRO A 75 -6.70 4.80 -10.48
C PRO A 75 -7.23 3.38 -10.31
N SER A 76 -8.05 2.90 -11.26
CA SER A 76 -8.63 1.54 -11.22
C SER A 76 -7.80 0.52 -11.98
N ARG A 77 -6.62 0.92 -12.47
CA ARG A 77 -5.75 0.03 -13.26
C ARG A 77 -5.29 -1.18 -12.48
N PRO A 78 -5.09 -2.32 -13.14
CA PRO A 78 -4.31 -3.41 -12.58
C PRO A 78 -2.85 -2.98 -12.51
N PHE A 79 -2.13 -3.41 -11.49
CA PHE A 79 -0.71 -3.16 -11.37
C PHE A 79 0.00 -4.26 -10.60
N THR A 80 1.29 -4.38 -10.84
CA THR A 80 2.23 -5.10 -10.00
C THR A 80 3.18 -4.10 -9.37
N LEU A 81 3.29 -4.09 -8.04
CA LEU A 81 4.26 -3.26 -7.33
C LEU A 81 5.33 -4.18 -6.73
N ARG A 82 6.59 -3.94 -7.12
CA ARG A 82 7.74 -4.73 -6.67
C ARG A 82 8.49 -3.99 -5.57
N ILE A 83 8.64 -4.63 -4.42
CA ILE A 83 9.36 -4.08 -3.27
C ILE A 83 10.71 -4.76 -3.18
N ILE A 84 11.75 -3.94 -3.23
CA ILE A 84 13.15 -4.35 -3.37
C ILE A 84 13.92 -3.92 -2.12
N ASP A 85 14.78 -4.80 -1.59
CA ASP A 85 15.66 -4.49 -0.47
C ASP A 85 16.86 -3.62 -0.92
N ASN A 86 17.64 -3.16 0.05
CA ASN A 86 18.84 -2.35 -0.22
C ASN A 86 19.95 -3.12 -0.96
N MET A 87 19.81 -4.44 -1.14
CA MET A 87 20.71 -5.29 -1.91
C MET A 87 20.22 -5.51 -3.35
N GLY A 88 19.11 -4.87 -3.76
CA GLY A 88 18.51 -5.02 -5.07
C GLY A 88 17.72 -6.32 -5.27
N ARG A 89 17.33 -7.02 -4.21
CA ARG A 89 16.54 -8.25 -4.29
C ARG A 89 15.07 -7.91 -4.09
N GLU A 90 14.21 -8.42 -4.95
CA GLU A 90 12.77 -8.35 -4.77
C GLU A 90 12.37 -9.25 -3.58
N VAL A 91 11.72 -8.65 -2.59
CA VAL A 91 11.36 -9.31 -1.33
C VAL A 91 9.85 -9.44 -1.16
N ILE A 92 9.08 -8.50 -1.69
CA ILE A 92 7.62 -8.51 -1.63
C ILE A 92 7.10 -8.09 -3.01
N THR A 93 6.05 -8.75 -3.47
CA THR A 93 5.30 -8.40 -4.68
C THR A 93 3.85 -8.15 -4.29
N LEU A 94 3.28 -7.05 -4.77
CA LEU A 94 1.88 -6.72 -4.62
C LEU A 94 1.22 -6.82 -5.98
N GLU A 95 0.10 -7.56 -6.07
CA GLU A 95 -0.64 -7.72 -7.31
C GLU A 95 -2.08 -7.27 -7.15
N ARG A 96 -2.47 -6.27 -7.92
CA ARG A 96 -3.85 -5.77 -7.99
C ARG A 96 -4.45 -6.16 -9.33
N PRO A 97 -5.49 -7.01 -9.36
CA PRO A 97 -6.18 -7.37 -10.60
C PRO A 97 -7.04 -6.20 -11.11
N LEU A 98 -7.33 -6.21 -12.42
CA LEU A 98 -8.30 -5.28 -13.01
C LEU A 98 -9.70 -5.57 -12.46
N ARG A 99 -10.29 -4.57 -11.82
CA ARG A 99 -11.68 -4.59 -11.39
C ARG A 99 -12.35 -3.26 -11.72
N CYS A 100 -13.64 -3.31 -12.09
CA CYS A 100 -14.41 -2.10 -12.32
C CYS A 100 -14.49 -1.26 -11.04
N ASN A 101 -14.47 0.05 -11.19
CA ASN A 101 -14.63 0.97 -10.07
C ASN A 101 -16.12 1.27 -9.87
N SER A 102 -16.83 0.42 -9.13
CA SER A 102 -18.23 0.61 -8.80
C SER A 102 -18.49 0.19 -7.36
N CYS A 103 -18.94 1.15 -6.54
CA CYS A 103 -19.33 0.88 -5.16
C CYS A 103 -20.65 0.11 -5.05
N CYS A 104 -21.45 0.06 -6.13
CA CYS A 104 -22.78 -0.56 -6.12
C CYS A 104 -22.75 -2.07 -6.40
N CYS A 105 -21.67 -2.60 -6.94
CA CYS A 105 -21.56 -4.02 -7.33
C CYS A 105 -20.50 -4.74 -6.47
N PRO A 106 -20.87 -5.73 -5.65
CA PRO A 106 -19.91 -6.49 -4.85
C PRO A 106 -18.79 -7.14 -5.67
N CYS A 107 -19.04 -7.50 -6.93
CA CYS A 107 -18.01 -8.06 -7.83
C CYS A 107 -16.96 -7.03 -8.27
N CYS A 108 -17.20 -5.74 -8.05
CA CYS A 108 -16.29 -4.65 -8.39
C CYS A 108 -15.42 -4.21 -7.21
N LEU A 109 -15.62 -4.79 -6.01
CA LEU A 109 -14.81 -4.45 -4.83
C LEU A 109 -13.34 -4.75 -5.10
N GLN A 110 -12.50 -3.81 -4.71
CA GLN A 110 -11.07 -3.87 -4.98
C GLN A 110 -10.37 -4.90 -4.08
N GLU A 111 -9.31 -5.48 -4.62
CA GLU A 111 -8.52 -6.49 -3.93
C GLU A 111 -7.05 -6.30 -4.30
N ILE A 112 -6.15 -6.63 -3.38
CA ILE A 112 -4.72 -6.74 -3.63
C ILE A 112 -4.18 -8.00 -2.95
N GLU A 113 -3.36 -8.76 -3.67
CA GLU A 113 -2.63 -9.92 -3.16
C GLU A 113 -1.22 -9.50 -2.78
N ILE A 114 -0.73 -10.00 -1.64
CA ILE A 114 0.61 -9.73 -1.14
C ILE A 114 1.40 -11.04 -1.11
N GLN A 115 2.53 -11.06 -1.78
CA GLN A 115 3.43 -12.20 -1.88
C GLN A 115 4.77 -11.87 -1.20
N ALA A 116 5.23 -12.73 -0.32
CA ALA A 116 6.52 -12.59 0.37
C ALA A 116 7.10 -13.96 0.78
N PRO A 117 8.13 -14.50 0.09
CA PRO A 117 8.80 -13.93 -1.08
C PRO A 117 7.93 -13.98 -2.35
N PRO A 118 8.36 -13.32 -3.45
CA PRO A 118 7.63 -13.32 -4.72
C PRO A 118 7.17 -14.72 -5.14
N GLY A 119 5.90 -14.84 -5.54
CA GLY A 119 5.27 -16.12 -5.88
C GLY A 119 4.73 -16.93 -4.69
N VAL A 120 4.81 -16.41 -3.46
CA VAL A 120 4.24 -17.05 -2.26
C VAL A 120 3.28 -16.09 -1.58
N PRO A 121 1.95 -16.28 -1.74
CA PRO A 121 0.97 -15.43 -1.08
C PRO A 121 1.10 -15.50 0.44
N VAL A 122 1.11 -14.34 1.11
CA VAL A 122 1.13 -14.22 2.57
C VAL A 122 -0.14 -13.58 3.13
N GLY A 123 -0.95 -12.98 2.26
CA GLY A 123 -2.25 -12.45 2.62
C GLY A 123 -2.86 -11.58 1.53
N TYR A 124 -4.04 -11.09 1.83
CA TYR A 124 -4.88 -10.32 0.92
C TYR A 124 -5.49 -9.14 1.64
N VAL A 125 -5.76 -8.07 0.89
CA VAL A 125 -6.59 -6.96 1.36
C VAL A 125 -7.76 -6.82 0.41
N ILE A 126 -8.96 -6.88 0.94
CA ILE A 126 -10.20 -6.85 0.15
C ILE A 126 -11.03 -5.66 0.62
N GLN A 127 -11.50 -4.85 -0.31
CA GLN A 127 -12.49 -3.82 -0.01
C GLN A 127 -13.78 -4.47 0.48
N THR A 128 -14.33 -3.96 1.58
CA THR A 128 -15.61 -4.41 2.15
C THR A 128 -16.66 -3.36 1.82
N TRP A 129 -17.78 -3.78 1.26
CA TRP A 129 -18.85 -2.86 0.94
C TRP A 129 -19.45 -2.20 2.20
N HIS A 130 -19.56 -0.89 2.15
CA HIS A 130 -20.24 -0.09 3.17
C HIS A 130 -20.82 1.17 2.52
N PRO A 131 -22.05 1.61 2.90
CA PRO A 131 -22.72 2.72 2.20
C PRO A 131 -22.04 4.09 2.33
N CYS A 132 -21.26 4.31 3.41
CA CYS A 132 -20.71 5.64 3.70
C CYS A 132 -19.21 5.63 4.06
N LEU A 133 -18.61 4.48 4.37
CA LEU A 133 -17.24 4.41 4.86
C LEU A 133 -16.39 3.55 3.94
N PRO A 134 -15.15 3.97 3.64
CA PRO A 134 -14.17 3.09 3.02
C PRO A 134 -13.74 2.03 4.04
N LYS A 135 -14.14 0.80 3.81
CA LYS A 135 -13.79 -0.35 4.66
C LYS A 135 -13.01 -1.39 3.88
N PHE A 136 -12.07 -2.03 4.56
CA PHE A 136 -11.29 -3.14 4.02
C PHE A 136 -11.15 -4.25 5.07
N THR A 137 -10.97 -5.47 4.59
CA THR A 137 -10.65 -6.63 5.41
C THR A 137 -9.27 -7.14 5.03
N ILE A 138 -8.42 -7.34 6.03
CA ILE A 138 -7.11 -7.98 5.89
C ILE A 138 -7.28 -9.46 6.12
N GLN A 139 -6.80 -10.28 5.19
CA GLN A 139 -6.86 -11.73 5.24
C GLN A 139 -5.45 -12.35 5.24
N ASN A 140 -5.33 -13.52 5.85
CA ASN A 140 -4.11 -14.32 5.81
C ASN A 140 -3.97 -15.10 4.48
N GLU A 141 -2.94 -15.95 4.37
CA GLU A 141 -2.69 -16.80 3.20
C GLU A 141 -3.81 -17.81 2.90
N ARG A 142 -4.67 -18.11 3.89
CA ARG A 142 -5.82 -19.02 3.75
C ARG A 142 -7.12 -18.31 3.44
N ARG A 143 -7.05 -17.01 3.20
CA ARG A 143 -8.24 -16.15 3.01
C ARG A 143 -9.14 -16.08 4.25
N GLU A 144 -8.58 -16.27 5.44
CA GLU A 144 -9.28 -16.06 6.71
C GLU A 144 -9.12 -14.60 7.13
N ASP A 145 -10.21 -13.97 7.57
CA ASP A 145 -10.21 -12.59 8.03
C ASP A 145 -9.37 -12.47 9.32
N VAL A 146 -8.48 -11.51 9.37
CA VAL A 146 -7.58 -11.28 10.51
C VAL A 146 -7.81 -9.91 11.14
N LEU A 147 -7.93 -8.86 10.34
CA LEU A 147 -8.10 -7.48 10.79
C LEU A 147 -9.06 -6.74 9.85
N LYS A 148 -9.61 -5.64 10.33
CA LYS A 148 -10.45 -4.74 9.54
C LYS A 148 -9.84 -3.35 9.48
N ILE A 149 -10.06 -2.64 8.39
CA ILE A 149 -9.67 -1.25 8.22
C ILE A 149 -10.92 -0.42 8.01
N SER A 150 -11.01 0.72 8.67
CA SER A 150 -12.10 1.66 8.54
C SER A 150 -11.54 3.07 8.34
N GLY A 151 -11.84 3.69 7.23
CA GLY A 151 -11.48 5.08 6.94
C GLY A 151 -12.60 6.05 7.33
N PRO A 152 -12.34 7.36 7.19
CA PRO A 152 -13.30 8.41 7.49
C PRO A 152 -14.42 8.46 6.45
N CYS A 153 -15.56 9.04 6.84
CA CYS A 153 -16.74 9.18 5.95
C CYS A 153 -16.45 10.07 4.73
N VAL A 154 -15.55 11.04 4.88
CA VAL A 154 -15.10 11.90 3.77
C VAL A 154 -13.59 11.78 3.66
N VAL A 155 -13.15 11.20 2.57
CA VAL A 155 -11.72 11.19 2.20
C VAL A 155 -11.46 12.45 1.39
N CYS A 156 -11.26 13.59 2.09
CA CYS A 156 -10.96 14.86 1.44
C CYS A 156 -9.48 15.16 1.53
N SER A 157 -8.85 15.30 0.39
CA SER A 157 -7.43 15.64 0.30
C SER A 157 -7.11 17.11 0.62
N CYS A 158 -8.11 17.94 0.87
CA CYS A 158 -7.91 19.39 1.02
C CYS A 158 -7.74 19.86 2.48
N CYS A 159 -8.06 19.06 3.50
CA CYS A 159 -8.33 19.58 4.84
C CYS A 159 -7.51 18.99 5.99
N GLY A 160 -6.43 18.28 5.73
CA GLY A 160 -5.56 17.72 6.79
C GLY A 160 -5.28 16.23 6.66
N ASP A 161 -4.69 15.66 7.69
CA ASP A 161 -4.32 14.25 7.72
C ASP A 161 -5.56 13.35 7.64
N VAL A 162 -5.45 12.28 6.87
CA VAL A 162 -6.51 11.29 6.70
C VAL A 162 -6.07 9.98 7.33
N ASP A 163 -6.78 9.56 8.37
CA ASP A 163 -6.47 8.35 9.13
C ASP A 163 -7.44 7.21 8.79
N PHE A 164 -6.89 6.04 8.48
CA PHE A 164 -7.57 4.77 8.37
C PHE A 164 -7.20 3.91 9.57
N GLU A 165 -8.17 3.64 10.44
CA GLU A 165 -7.97 2.83 11.64
C GLU A 165 -7.94 1.34 11.31
N ILE A 166 -6.92 0.63 11.82
CA ILE A 166 -6.83 -0.82 11.75
C ILE A 166 -7.37 -1.39 13.04
N LYS A 167 -8.37 -2.26 12.94
CA LYS A 167 -9.14 -2.80 14.06
C LYS A 167 -9.08 -4.31 14.12
N SER A 168 -9.34 -4.84 15.33
CA SER A 168 -9.64 -6.25 15.51
C SER A 168 -10.92 -6.65 14.75
N LEU A 169 -11.15 -7.95 14.55
CA LEU A 169 -12.31 -8.45 13.80
C LEU A 169 -13.66 -8.03 14.39
N ASP A 170 -13.73 -7.90 15.71
CA ASP A 170 -14.91 -7.41 16.44
C ASP A 170 -15.07 -5.88 16.41
N GLU A 171 -14.12 -5.18 15.77
CA GLU A 171 -14.04 -3.72 15.67
C GLU A 171 -13.95 -2.97 17.03
N GLN A 172 -13.69 -3.68 18.12
CA GLN A 172 -13.64 -3.08 19.47
C GLN A 172 -12.29 -2.45 19.80
N CYS A 173 -11.20 -2.99 19.24
CA CYS A 173 -9.85 -2.56 19.53
C CYS A 173 -9.18 -1.97 18.28
N VAL A 174 -8.65 -0.76 18.38
CA VAL A 174 -7.75 -0.19 17.38
C VAL A 174 -6.36 -0.75 17.63
N VAL A 175 -5.81 -1.46 16.68
CA VAL A 175 -4.48 -2.11 16.75
C VAL A 175 -3.39 -1.35 15.98
N GLY A 176 -3.79 -0.43 15.11
CA GLY A 176 -2.87 0.36 14.32
C GLY A 176 -3.59 1.37 13.45
N LYS A 177 -2.84 2.10 12.64
CA LYS A 177 -3.43 3.03 11.68
C LYS A 177 -2.56 3.24 10.45
N ILE A 178 -3.20 3.58 9.34
CA ILE A 178 -2.58 4.10 8.12
C ILE A 178 -2.99 5.56 8.02
N SER A 179 -2.00 6.47 7.96
CA SER A 179 -2.24 7.90 7.89
C SER A 179 -1.62 8.47 6.63
N LYS A 180 -2.37 9.27 5.88
CA LYS A 180 -1.81 10.15 4.87
C LYS A 180 -1.53 11.50 5.51
N HIS A 181 -0.26 11.92 5.50
CA HIS A 181 0.16 13.18 6.08
C HIS A 181 0.30 14.24 4.99
N TRP A 182 -0.42 15.33 5.13
CA TRP A 182 -0.25 16.53 4.33
C TRP A 182 0.84 17.40 4.95
N THR A 183 2.03 17.38 4.35
CA THR A 183 3.14 18.36 4.48
C THR A 183 3.28 19.20 5.76
N GLY A 184 2.76 18.78 6.92
CA GLY A 184 2.87 19.54 8.17
C GLY A 184 4.19 19.32 8.93
N ILE A 185 4.87 18.20 8.74
CA ILE A 185 6.03 17.80 9.57
C ILE A 185 7.38 17.94 8.83
N LEU A 186 7.36 18.02 7.49
CA LEU A 186 8.60 18.20 6.71
C LEU A 186 8.50 19.43 5.81
N LYS A 187 8.51 20.63 6.44
CA LYS A 187 8.59 21.92 5.72
C LYS A 187 9.91 22.15 4.96
N GLU A 188 10.77 21.15 4.82
CA GLU A 188 12.11 21.34 4.25
C GLU A 188 12.35 20.64 2.92
N ALA A 189 11.39 19.95 2.31
CA ALA A 189 11.55 19.39 0.97
C ALA A 189 10.40 19.85 0.07
N PHE A 190 10.73 20.67 -0.90
CA PHE A 190 9.88 21.27 -1.94
C PHE A 190 9.27 20.22 -2.90
N THR A 191 8.52 19.25 -2.42
CA THR A 191 7.80 18.32 -3.31
C THR A 191 6.44 18.00 -2.70
N ASP A 192 5.39 18.13 -3.50
CA ASP A 192 4.02 17.68 -3.21
C ASP A 192 3.89 16.15 -3.17
N ALA A 193 4.95 15.44 -2.79
CA ALA A 193 5.01 14.00 -2.74
C ALA A 193 4.12 13.46 -1.62
N ASP A 194 3.28 12.50 -1.95
CA ASP A 194 2.41 11.82 -1.00
C ASP A 194 3.23 11.05 0.05
N ASN A 195 2.94 11.34 1.32
CA ASN A 195 3.57 10.70 2.45
C ASN A 195 2.55 9.89 3.24
N PHE A 196 2.81 8.60 3.39
CA PHE A 196 2.00 7.71 4.22
C PHE A 196 2.79 7.21 5.41
N GLY A 197 2.13 7.16 6.57
CA GLY A 197 2.62 6.49 7.77
C GLY A 197 1.78 5.29 8.10
N ILE A 198 2.41 4.15 8.39
CA ILE A 198 1.75 2.96 8.91
C ILE A 198 2.26 2.73 10.32
N GLN A 199 1.35 2.67 11.29
CA GLN A 199 1.65 2.28 12.67
C GLN A 199 1.03 0.93 12.97
N PHE A 200 1.80 0.02 13.54
CA PHE A 200 1.36 -1.31 13.93
C PHE A 200 2.04 -1.79 15.21
N PRO A 201 1.43 -2.74 15.96
CA PRO A 201 2.04 -3.31 17.13
C PRO A 201 3.39 -3.98 16.82
N LEU A 202 4.35 -3.88 17.72
CA LEU A 202 5.66 -4.51 17.56
C LEU A 202 5.55 -6.05 17.47
N ASP A 203 4.62 -6.63 18.20
CA ASP A 203 4.34 -8.07 18.28
C ASP A 203 3.51 -8.60 17.11
N LEU A 204 3.06 -7.74 16.20
CA LEU A 204 2.34 -8.18 15.01
C LEU A 204 3.23 -9.05 14.13
N ASP A 205 2.66 -10.16 13.64
CA ASP A 205 3.34 -11.08 12.73
C ASP A 205 3.92 -10.35 11.50
N VAL A 206 5.13 -10.73 11.11
CA VAL A 206 5.86 -10.07 10.00
C VAL A 206 5.12 -10.16 8.68
N LYS A 207 4.40 -11.27 8.42
CA LYS A 207 3.57 -11.41 7.23
C LYS A 207 2.43 -10.39 7.25
N MET A 208 1.78 -10.21 8.42
CA MET A 208 0.71 -9.23 8.56
C MET A 208 1.21 -7.80 8.40
N LYS A 209 2.43 -7.47 8.86
CA LYS A 209 3.05 -6.16 8.58
C LYS A 209 3.22 -5.93 7.08
N ALA A 210 3.63 -6.95 6.31
CA ALA A 210 3.70 -6.87 4.85
C ALA A 210 2.32 -6.69 4.21
N VAL A 211 1.29 -7.38 4.73
CA VAL A 211 -0.09 -7.23 4.23
C VAL A 211 -0.65 -5.83 4.52
N MET A 212 -0.34 -5.27 5.70
CA MET A 212 -0.73 -3.88 6.02
C MET A 212 -0.03 -2.85 5.12
N MET A 213 1.20 -3.12 4.69
CA MET A 213 1.87 -2.29 3.70
C MET A 213 1.15 -2.37 2.34
N GLY A 214 0.68 -3.55 1.93
CA GLY A 214 -0.18 -3.72 0.76
C GLY A 214 -1.50 -2.94 0.88
N ALA A 215 -2.10 -2.91 2.08
CA ALA A 215 -3.30 -2.11 2.34
C ALA A 215 -3.06 -0.61 2.16
N CYS A 216 -1.89 -0.10 2.58
CA CYS A 216 -1.53 1.28 2.38
C CYS A 216 -1.48 1.65 0.89
N PHE A 217 -0.82 0.82 0.06
CA PHE A 217 -0.78 1.04 -1.38
C PHE A 217 -2.17 0.94 -2.03
N LEU A 218 -3.01 -0.02 -1.62
CA LEU A 218 -4.37 -0.11 -2.15
C LEU A 218 -5.18 1.15 -1.84
N ILE A 219 -5.06 1.68 -0.63
CA ILE A 219 -5.72 2.93 -0.20
C ILE A 219 -5.19 4.12 -0.98
N ASP A 220 -3.87 4.22 -1.19
CA ASP A 220 -3.24 5.26 -2.00
C ASP A 220 -3.82 5.31 -3.41
N PHE A 221 -3.76 4.20 -4.12
CA PHE A 221 -4.27 4.09 -5.49
C PHE A 221 -5.79 4.30 -5.61
N MET A 222 -6.56 4.00 -4.57
CA MET A 222 -8.01 4.17 -4.62
C MET A 222 -8.48 5.59 -4.32
N PHE A 223 -7.78 6.32 -3.46
CA PHE A 223 -8.30 7.57 -2.90
C PHE A 223 -7.41 8.78 -3.11
N PHE A 224 -6.12 8.58 -3.33
CA PHE A 224 -5.16 9.68 -3.30
C PHE A 224 -4.36 9.84 -4.59
N GLU A 225 -4.34 8.83 -5.45
CA GLU A 225 -3.71 8.96 -6.74
C GLU A 225 -4.49 9.95 -7.62
N SER A 226 -3.93 11.12 -7.85
CA SER A 226 -4.48 12.10 -8.78
C SER A 226 -4.07 11.72 -10.20
N THR A 227 -5.05 11.53 -11.08
CA THR A 227 -4.82 11.57 -12.51
C THR A 227 -4.53 13.01 -12.90
N GLY A 228 -3.36 13.30 -13.47
CA GLY A 228 -2.84 14.63 -13.79
C GLY A 228 -3.67 15.52 -14.74
N SER A 229 -4.97 15.30 -14.85
CA SER A 229 -5.89 16.05 -15.73
C SER A 229 -7.22 16.44 -15.09
N GLN A 230 -7.39 16.32 -13.77
CA GLN A 230 -8.63 16.77 -13.13
C GLN A 230 -8.38 17.46 -11.78
N GLU A 231 -7.81 18.64 -11.80
CA GLU A 231 -8.27 19.68 -10.88
C GLU A 231 -9.74 19.94 -11.20
N GLN A 232 -10.61 19.78 -10.20
CA GLN A 232 -12.06 19.98 -10.22
C GLN A 232 -12.92 18.81 -10.73
N LYS A 233 -13.11 17.82 -9.84
CA LYS A 233 -14.47 17.36 -9.55
C LYS A 233 -14.48 16.76 -8.15
N SER A 234 -15.00 17.52 -7.18
CA SER A 234 -15.45 17.04 -5.88
C SER A 234 -16.20 15.72 -6.05
N GLY A 235 -15.59 14.65 -5.51
CA GLY A 235 -16.22 13.34 -5.54
C GLY A 235 -17.49 13.34 -4.71
N VAL A 236 -18.60 13.26 -5.38
CA VAL A 236 -19.84 12.77 -4.82
C VAL A 236 -19.88 11.29 -5.19
N TRP A 237 -19.97 10.45 -4.18
CA TRP A 237 -20.12 8.99 -4.24
C TRP A 237 -21.46 8.58 -4.84
#